data_6714ad27374da915154caf6e74b58782
#
_entry.id   6714ad27374da915154caf6e74b58782
#
_cell.length_a   1.000
_cell.length_b   1.000
_cell.length_c   1.000
_cell.angle_alpha   90.00
_cell.angle_beta   90.00
_cell.angle_gamma   90.00
#
_symmetry.space_group_name_H-M   'P 1'
#
loop_
_entity.id
_entity.type
_entity.pdbx_description
1 polymer ?
#
loop_
_entity_poly.entity_id
_entity_poly.type
_entity_poly.pdbx_seq_one_letter_code
_entity_poly.pdbx_strand_id
1 'polypeptide(L)'
;MQTLKLNQFLKILVSILIYLSFSTLLYSQAYTHKYIDSMLIKVNEDLRISGRKKELIDLNNKFCNISKKQDYKKGEILSYINLGNIYATVGMYEKAFKYLQVAEENLEGIDDYYLHTKLYQEYGQANYVIGLYKKAVKYNSKSIYYGKQIKDQHDREILSLVYANRADFLRESNSIDSSLIYLQKALEIKPTPVINSTIANHYMLFAKNEDSAQMYFNRAFSLLKQREYWDPQRALTYFYYGNFLFERQDYTLALDYYIKSVEILKKTRRVYQIPMLYQTIAKTYKKLNNASKEKDYLERYAKLNDSLGRVRDESINNSVDKITREKEKDDVDQQNSTILYNVIIFSLFFIIIIVYYVYNKRITKKRKIIEEKELETELLMKKMSVDDERLVSLARKNDPLFFNEYQNAYPELVGRLLEINPKLSTNELSFCAMIQLGFSSKEIAQYGFMQHRSVQTKKNRLRKKLHIPSDVDIYFFLQNLNSK
;
A
#
# COMPACT_ATOMS: atom_id res chain seq x y z
N MET A 1 73.82 16.06 24.04
CA MET A 1 73.41 14.71 24.51
C MET A 1 71.88 14.63 24.76
N GLN A 2 71.19 15.67 25.25
CA GLN A 2 69.74 15.67 25.46
C GLN A 2 68.90 15.72 24.17
N THR A 3 69.27 16.43 23.13
CA THR A 3 68.57 16.51 21.84
C THR A 3 68.63 15.20 21.04
N LEU A 4 69.65 14.39 21.18
CA LEU A 4 69.76 13.05 20.55
C LEU A 4 68.72 12.05 21.21
N LYS A 5 68.55 12.10 22.53
CA LYS A 5 67.63 11.26 23.26
C LYS A 5 66.17 11.62 22.96
N LEU A 6 65.87 12.89 22.78
CA LEU A 6 64.54 13.37 22.41
C LEU A 6 64.16 12.91 20.98
N ASN A 7 65.10 12.99 20.04
CA ASN A 7 64.86 12.51 18.67
C ASN A 7 64.68 10.99 18.57
N GLN A 8 65.39 10.22 19.40
CA GLN A 8 65.19 8.77 19.48
C GLN A 8 63.84 8.43 20.10
N PHE A 9 63.43 9.14 21.17
CA PHE A 9 62.12 8.95 21.78
C PHE A 9 60.96 9.31 20.82
N LEU A 10 61.07 10.41 20.06
CA LEU A 10 60.08 10.78 19.05
C LEU A 10 59.96 9.72 17.92
N LYS A 11 61.08 9.17 17.46
CA LYS A 11 61.11 8.09 16.45
C LYS A 11 60.41 6.82 16.96
N ILE A 12 60.64 6.43 18.21
CA ILE A 12 59.99 5.28 18.84
C ILE A 12 58.48 5.55 18.98
N LEU A 13 58.07 6.74 19.41
CA LEU A 13 56.66 7.12 19.57
C LEU A 13 55.93 7.11 18.22
N VAL A 14 56.54 7.65 17.17
CA VAL A 14 56.02 7.61 15.80
C VAL A 14 55.91 6.18 15.27
N SER A 15 56.91 5.33 15.55
CA SER A 15 56.84 3.92 15.15
C SER A 15 55.74 3.14 15.88
N ILE A 16 55.52 3.44 17.17
CA ILE A 16 54.42 2.85 17.94
C ILE A 16 53.08 3.35 17.43
N LEU A 17 52.92 4.63 17.09
CA LEU A 17 51.71 5.19 16.51
C LEU A 17 51.41 4.59 15.12
N ILE A 18 52.45 4.41 14.28
CA ILE A 18 52.30 3.75 12.99
C ILE A 18 51.97 2.27 13.19
N TYR A 19 52.55 1.56 14.12
CA TYR A 19 52.24 0.17 14.43
C TYR A 19 50.81 0.03 14.98
N LEU A 20 50.37 0.93 15.86
CA LEU A 20 48.98 0.99 16.36
C LEU A 20 47.98 1.33 15.24
N SER A 21 48.32 2.25 14.34
CA SER A 21 47.46 2.56 13.18
C SER A 21 47.43 1.42 12.16
N PHE A 22 48.55 0.71 11.94
CA PHE A 22 48.59 -0.50 11.12
C PHE A 22 47.88 -1.68 11.77
N SER A 23 47.95 -1.86 13.09
CA SER A 23 47.25 -2.90 13.82
C SER A 23 45.73 -2.64 13.81
N THR A 24 45.27 -1.40 13.91
CA THR A 24 43.86 -1.06 13.76
C THR A 24 43.33 -1.25 12.31
N LEU A 25 44.18 -1.00 11.30
CA LEU A 25 43.88 -1.30 9.89
C LEU A 25 43.86 -2.82 9.60
N LEU A 26 44.68 -3.62 10.23
CA LEU A 26 44.69 -5.09 10.10
C LEU A 26 43.49 -5.76 10.84
N TYR A 27 42.94 -5.12 11.88
CA TYR A 27 41.76 -5.63 12.59
C TYR A 27 40.41 -5.25 11.93
N SER A 28 40.42 -4.42 10.92
CA SER A 28 39.24 -4.06 10.15
C SER A 28 39.22 -4.78 8.79
N GLN A 29 39.23 -6.12 8.76
CA GLN A 29 38.56 -6.81 7.65
C GLN A 29 37.09 -6.56 7.80
N ALA A 30 36.64 -5.37 7.38
CA ALA A 30 35.22 -5.07 7.27
C ALA A 30 34.64 -6.03 6.22
N TYR A 31 33.86 -7.01 6.68
CA TYR A 31 33.14 -7.90 5.78
C TYR A 31 32.25 -7.06 4.87
N THR A 32 32.36 -7.22 3.54
CA THR A 32 31.47 -6.51 2.63
C THR A 32 30.03 -7.00 2.82
N HIS A 33 29.03 -6.15 2.60
CA HIS A 33 27.61 -6.53 2.66
C HIS A 33 27.31 -7.74 1.76
N LYS A 34 27.91 -7.80 0.56
CA LYS A 34 27.77 -8.94 -0.36
C LYS A 34 28.30 -10.24 0.25
N TYR A 35 29.41 -10.18 1.00
CA TYR A 35 29.94 -11.36 1.69
C TYR A 35 29.01 -11.80 2.83
N ILE A 36 28.49 -10.84 3.63
CA ILE A 36 27.52 -11.11 4.69
C ILE A 36 26.29 -11.80 4.10
N ASP A 37 25.72 -11.27 3.02
CA ASP A 37 24.57 -11.88 2.32
C ASP A 37 24.87 -13.30 1.85
N SER A 38 26.03 -13.52 1.25
CA SER A 38 26.47 -14.87 0.82
C SER A 38 26.53 -15.85 1.99
N MET A 39 27.06 -15.42 3.15
CA MET A 39 27.12 -16.25 4.34
C MET A 39 25.74 -16.55 4.91
N LEU A 40 24.85 -15.56 4.99
CA LEU A 40 23.51 -15.68 5.56
C LEU A 40 22.49 -16.34 4.63
N ILE A 41 22.76 -16.39 3.33
CA ILE A 41 21.86 -17.05 2.36
C ILE A 41 22.44 -18.41 1.97
N LYS A 42 23.62 -18.43 1.34
CA LYS A 42 24.18 -19.65 0.74
C LYS A 42 24.78 -20.59 1.78
N VAL A 43 25.74 -20.12 2.60
CA VAL A 43 26.40 -20.96 3.61
C VAL A 43 25.40 -21.38 4.69
N ASN A 44 24.47 -20.48 5.07
CA ASN A 44 23.38 -20.81 5.97
C ASN A 44 22.54 -21.96 5.45
N GLU A 45 22.18 -21.97 4.15
CA GLU A 45 21.40 -23.06 3.56
C GLU A 45 22.18 -24.38 3.53
N ASP A 46 23.46 -24.36 3.20
CA ASP A 46 24.33 -25.57 3.19
C ASP A 46 24.43 -26.18 4.58
N LEU A 47 24.61 -25.36 5.63
CA LEU A 47 24.63 -25.81 7.01
C LEU A 47 23.26 -26.34 7.47
N ARG A 48 22.16 -25.71 7.02
CA ARG A 48 20.79 -26.11 7.31
C ARG A 48 20.48 -27.49 6.70
N ILE A 49 20.88 -27.71 5.46
CA ILE A 49 20.69 -28.98 4.74
C ILE A 49 21.52 -30.09 5.43
N SER A 50 22.77 -29.84 5.76
CA SER A 50 23.64 -30.83 6.38
C SER A 50 23.34 -31.09 7.87
N GLY A 51 22.36 -30.39 8.47
CA GLY A 51 21.97 -30.54 9.88
C GLY A 51 23.03 -30.06 10.88
N ARG A 52 23.99 -29.25 10.46
CA ARG A 52 25.08 -28.68 11.30
C ARG A 52 24.56 -27.54 12.16
N LYS A 53 23.64 -27.86 13.07
CA LYS A 53 22.83 -26.89 13.83
C LYS A 53 23.70 -25.92 14.65
N LYS A 54 24.73 -26.42 15.37
CA LYS A 54 25.56 -25.55 16.20
C LYS A 54 26.25 -24.49 15.35
N GLU A 55 26.88 -24.89 14.27
CA GLU A 55 27.57 -23.99 13.34
C GLU A 55 26.60 -23.02 12.67
N LEU A 56 25.40 -23.47 12.35
CA LEU A 56 24.34 -22.64 11.79
C LEU A 56 23.92 -21.52 12.76
N ILE A 57 23.77 -21.82 14.05
CA ILE A 57 23.46 -20.84 15.09
C ILE A 57 24.63 -19.86 15.26
N ASP A 58 25.86 -20.40 15.36
CA ASP A 58 27.07 -19.61 15.54
C ASP A 58 27.30 -18.66 14.34
N LEU A 59 27.05 -19.13 13.10
CA LEU A 59 27.10 -18.32 11.88
C LEU A 59 26.15 -17.12 11.97
N ASN A 60 24.86 -17.39 12.28
CA ASN A 60 23.85 -16.31 12.29
C ASN A 60 24.10 -15.33 13.44
N ASN A 61 24.52 -15.78 14.63
CA ASN A 61 24.90 -14.88 15.72
C ASN A 61 26.12 -14.02 15.36
N LYS A 62 27.16 -14.61 14.74
CA LYS A 62 28.34 -13.90 14.30
C LYS A 62 27.99 -12.79 13.32
N PHE A 63 27.23 -13.12 12.26
CA PHE A 63 26.91 -12.14 11.22
C PHE A 63 25.84 -11.14 11.65
N CYS A 64 24.94 -11.49 12.58
CA CYS A 64 24.09 -10.53 13.25
C CYS A 64 24.89 -9.44 13.97
N ASN A 65 25.89 -9.85 14.77
CA ASN A 65 26.75 -8.92 15.51
C ASN A 65 27.62 -8.06 14.57
N ILE A 66 28.12 -8.63 13.47
CA ILE A 66 28.90 -7.89 12.46
C ILE A 66 27.99 -6.88 11.77
N SER A 67 26.77 -7.27 11.37
CA SER A 67 25.80 -6.43 10.71
C SER A 67 25.40 -5.24 11.59
N LYS A 68 25.17 -5.47 12.88
CA LYS A 68 24.89 -4.41 13.87
C LYS A 68 26.05 -3.40 13.96
N LYS A 69 27.30 -3.87 14.02
CA LYS A 69 28.48 -3.00 14.10
C LYS A 69 28.70 -2.17 12.84
N GLN A 70 28.19 -2.62 11.69
CA GLN A 70 28.30 -1.95 10.40
C GLN A 70 27.03 -1.18 10.01
N ASP A 71 26.04 -1.13 10.91
CA ASP A 71 24.69 -0.58 10.62
C ASP A 71 24.02 -1.20 9.36
N TYR A 72 24.31 -2.48 9.11
CA TYR A 72 23.79 -3.23 7.97
C TYR A 72 22.47 -3.94 8.33
N LYS A 73 21.37 -3.22 8.24
CA LYS A 73 20.03 -3.68 8.65
C LYS A 73 19.58 -4.97 7.95
N LYS A 74 19.81 -5.11 6.64
CA LYS A 74 19.47 -6.35 5.90
C LYS A 74 20.13 -7.58 6.50
N GLY A 75 21.41 -7.53 6.81
CA GLY A 75 22.14 -8.66 7.41
C GLY A 75 21.66 -8.98 8.83
N GLU A 76 21.31 -7.96 9.62
CA GLU A 76 20.76 -8.13 10.95
C GLU A 76 19.41 -8.85 10.89
N ILE A 77 18.46 -8.37 10.08
CA ILE A 77 17.12 -8.93 9.90
C ILE A 77 17.19 -10.36 9.37
N LEU A 78 18.03 -10.60 8.35
CA LEU A 78 18.19 -11.92 7.75
C LEU A 78 18.72 -12.95 8.76
N SER A 79 19.63 -12.52 9.64
CA SER A 79 20.14 -13.38 10.74
C SER A 79 19.02 -13.76 11.72
N TYR A 80 18.14 -12.83 12.09
CA TYR A 80 17.01 -13.13 12.96
C TYR A 80 15.99 -14.05 12.29
N ILE A 81 15.65 -13.84 11.02
CA ILE A 81 14.77 -14.74 10.26
C ILE A 81 15.35 -16.16 10.23
N ASN A 82 16.64 -16.29 9.94
CA ASN A 82 17.32 -17.58 9.92
C ASN A 82 17.30 -18.25 11.30
N LEU A 83 17.58 -17.53 12.39
CA LEU A 83 17.48 -18.06 13.75
C LEU A 83 16.06 -18.52 14.07
N GLY A 84 15.03 -17.76 13.66
CA GLY A 84 13.63 -18.17 13.76
C GLY A 84 13.36 -19.51 13.08
N ASN A 85 13.81 -19.68 11.83
CA ASN A 85 13.70 -20.95 11.10
C ASN A 85 14.41 -22.10 11.81
N ILE A 86 15.63 -21.89 12.29
CA ILE A 86 16.42 -22.91 12.99
C ILE A 86 15.67 -23.41 14.24
N TYR A 87 15.19 -22.49 15.07
CA TYR A 87 14.49 -22.85 16.31
C TYR A 87 13.14 -23.52 16.04
N ALA A 88 12.38 -23.08 15.02
CA ALA A 88 11.16 -23.77 14.59
C ALA A 88 11.45 -25.22 14.12
N THR A 89 12.51 -25.41 13.34
CA THR A 89 12.89 -26.73 12.81
C THR A 89 13.21 -27.73 13.91
N VAL A 90 13.70 -27.28 15.07
CA VAL A 90 14.06 -28.15 16.20
C VAL A 90 12.98 -28.21 17.29
N GLY A 91 11.81 -27.65 17.04
CA GLY A 91 10.68 -27.67 17.96
C GLY A 91 10.73 -26.64 19.10
N MET A 92 11.63 -25.67 19.05
CA MET A 92 11.70 -24.58 20.04
C MET A 92 10.90 -23.37 19.57
N TYR A 93 9.58 -23.53 19.45
CA TYR A 93 8.69 -22.62 18.75
C TYR A 93 8.58 -21.24 19.41
N GLU A 94 8.54 -21.17 20.74
CA GLU A 94 8.54 -19.89 21.46
C GLU A 94 9.76 -19.03 21.07
N LYS A 95 10.92 -19.65 21.10
CA LYS A 95 12.16 -18.98 20.72
C LYS A 95 12.17 -18.59 19.24
N ALA A 96 11.61 -19.44 18.38
CA ALA A 96 11.43 -19.14 16.95
C ALA A 96 10.58 -17.89 16.74
N PHE A 97 9.41 -17.82 17.36
CA PHE A 97 8.52 -16.66 17.25
C PHE A 97 9.15 -15.39 17.80
N LYS A 98 9.91 -15.47 18.89
CA LYS A 98 10.64 -14.33 19.45
C LYS A 98 11.65 -13.75 18.45
N TYR A 99 12.43 -14.61 17.78
CA TYR A 99 13.37 -14.14 16.74
C TYR A 99 12.67 -13.56 15.50
N LEU A 100 11.57 -14.20 15.06
CA LEU A 100 10.77 -13.66 13.93
C LEU A 100 10.13 -12.33 14.28
N GLN A 101 9.69 -12.13 15.53
CA GLN A 101 9.17 -10.84 15.98
C GLN A 101 10.25 -9.75 15.96
N VAL A 102 11.45 -10.03 16.47
CA VAL A 102 12.56 -9.08 16.41
C VAL A 102 12.91 -8.74 14.95
N ALA A 103 12.85 -9.74 14.05
CA ALA A 103 13.04 -9.49 12.61
C ALA A 103 11.95 -8.57 12.04
N GLU A 104 10.68 -8.77 12.41
CA GLU A 104 9.53 -7.97 11.97
C GLU A 104 9.67 -6.52 12.44
N GLU A 105 9.98 -6.30 13.73
CA GLU A 105 10.22 -4.97 14.30
C GLU A 105 11.36 -4.22 13.62
N ASN A 106 12.46 -4.91 13.28
CA ASN A 106 13.58 -4.31 12.56
C ASN A 106 13.31 -4.09 11.05
N LEU A 107 12.29 -4.75 10.49
CA LEU A 107 11.90 -4.62 9.09
C LEU A 107 10.87 -3.49 8.89
N GLU A 108 10.33 -2.93 9.96
CA GLU A 108 9.36 -1.83 9.90
C GLU A 108 9.98 -0.61 9.20
N GLY A 109 9.32 -0.11 8.15
CA GLY A 109 9.81 1.01 7.34
C GLY A 109 10.89 0.66 6.30
N ILE A 110 11.22 -0.61 6.11
CA ILE A 110 12.20 -1.07 5.11
C ILE A 110 11.49 -1.71 3.92
N ASP A 111 11.65 -1.15 2.72
CA ASP A 111 11.06 -1.64 1.47
C ASP A 111 11.92 -2.74 0.80
N ASP A 112 12.21 -3.84 1.53
CA ASP A 112 12.88 -5.02 0.98
C ASP A 112 11.88 -6.18 0.83
N TYR A 113 11.36 -6.36 -0.38
CA TYR A 113 10.36 -7.39 -0.67
C TYR A 113 10.87 -8.82 -0.44
N TYR A 114 12.15 -9.09 -0.60
CA TYR A 114 12.73 -10.41 -0.32
C TYR A 114 12.70 -10.73 1.17
N LEU A 115 13.10 -9.78 2.02
CA LEU A 115 13.07 -9.94 3.48
C LEU A 115 11.64 -10.11 3.99
N HIS A 116 10.69 -9.29 3.52
CA HIS A 116 9.27 -9.46 3.85
C HIS A 116 8.75 -10.85 3.44
N THR A 117 9.08 -11.29 2.22
CA THR A 117 8.67 -12.61 1.71
C THR A 117 9.21 -13.71 2.61
N LYS A 118 10.51 -13.67 2.94
CA LYS A 118 11.18 -14.66 3.76
C LYS A 118 10.64 -14.68 5.19
N LEU A 119 10.45 -13.52 5.80
CA LEU A 119 9.91 -13.39 7.15
C LEU A 119 8.51 -14.04 7.25
N TYR A 120 7.59 -13.63 6.39
CA TYR A 120 6.22 -14.17 6.42
C TYR A 120 6.14 -15.64 5.98
N GLN A 121 7.08 -16.11 5.15
CA GLN A 121 7.26 -17.52 4.86
C GLN A 121 7.60 -18.30 6.14
N GLU A 122 8.54 -17.85 6.96
CA GLU A 122 8.93 -18.52 8.19
C GLU A 122 7.84 -18.45 9.27
N TYR A 123 7.12 -17.34 9.39
CA TYR A 123 5.92 -17.26 10.23
C TYR A 123 4.84 -18.27 9.78
N GLY A 124 4.60 -18.39 8.48
CA GLY A 124 3.67 -19.37 7.92
C GLY A 124 4.05 -20.78 8.31
N GLN A 125 5.31 -21.15 8.11
CA GLN A 125 5.84 -22.47 8.41
C GLN A 125 5.81 -22.79 9.92
N ALA A 126 6.20 -21.85 10.77
CA ALA A 126 6.16 -22.02 12.22
C ALA A 126 4.72 -22.25 12.72
N ASN A 127 3.74 -21.48 12.22
CA ASN A 127 2.33 -21.67 12.56
C ASN A 127 1.77 -23.00 12.02
N TYR A 128 2.19 -23.43 10.83
CA TYR A 128 1.78 -24.74 10.28
C TYR A 128 2.23 -25.89 11.17
N VAL A 129 3.49 -25.90 11.60
CA VAL A 129 4.06 -27.00 12.39
C VAL A 129 3.37 -27.15 13.77
N ILE A 130 2.89 -26.05 14.35
CA ILE A 130 2.12 -26.08 15.60
C ILE A 130 0.61 -26.29 15.39
N GLY A 131 0.15 -26.52 14.14
CA GLY A 131 -1.24 -26.83 13.82
C GLY A 131 -2.15 -25.62 13.64
N LEU A 132 -1.62 -24.39 13.63
CA LEU A 132 -2.39 -23.16 13.41
C LEU A 132 -2.56 -22.88 11.92
N TYR A 133 -3.24 -23.76 11.19
CA TYR A 133 -3.33 -23.75 9.72
C TYR A 133 -3.93 -22.48 9.14
N LYS A 134 -4.97 -21.91 9.74
CA LYS A 134 -5.57 -20.64 9.28
C LYS A 134 -4.57 -19.50 9.32
N LYS A 135 -3.72 -19.45 10.36
CA LYS A 135 -2.66 -18.44 10.46
C LYS A 135 -1.52 -18.70 9.47
N ALA A 136 -1.13 -19.97 9.30
CA ALA A 136 -0.14 -20.33 8.31
C ALA A 136 -0.54 -19.83 6.93
N VAL A 137 -1.83 -20.00 6.55
CA VAL A 137 -2.40 -19.47 5.31
C VAL A 137 -2.39 -17.94 5.27
N LYS A 138 -2.73 -17.24 6.38
CA LYS A 138 -2.69 -15.76 6.45
C LYS A 138 -1.27 -15.23 6.20
N TYR A 139 -0.28 -15.74 6.91
CA TYR A 139 1.12 -15.33 6.74
C TYR A 139 1.67 -15.69 5.36
N ASN A 140 1.35 -16.86 4.84
CA ASN A 140 1.76 -17.23 3.50
C ASN A 140 1.13 -16.32 2.43
N SER A 141 -0.10 -15.82 2.63
CA SER A 141 -0.70 -14.83 1.74
C SER A 141 0.08 -13.51 1.73
N LYS A 142 0.56 -13.04 2.89
CA LYS A 142 1.47 -11.89 2.96
C LYS A 142 2.79 -12.18 2.23
N SER A 143 3.36 -13.38 2.43
CA SER A 143 4.58 -13.80 1.73
C SER A 143 4.41 -13.82 0.22
N ILE A 144 3.30 -14.33 -0.31
CA ILE A 144 2.99 -14.31 -1.75
C ILE A 144 2.84 -12.88 -2.27
N TYR A 145 2.18 -12.01 -1.49
CA TYR A 145 1.98 -10.61 -1.87
C TYR A 145 3.31 -9.90 -2.08
N TYR A 146 4.23 -9.98 -1.12
CA TYR A 146 5.54 -9.36 -1.24
C TYR A 146 6.43 -10.05 -2.28
N GLY A 147 6.41 -11.39 -2.34
CA GLY A 147 7.23 -12.16 -3.28
C GLY A 147 6.92 -11.85 -4.74
N LYS A 148 5.67 -11.56 -5.08
CA LYS A 148 5.28 -11.13 -6.42
C LYS A 148 5.87 -9.78 -6.84
N GLN A 149 6.28 -8.95 -5.90
CA GLN A 149 6.86 -7.63 -6.15
C GLN A 149 8.38 -7.69 -6.32
N ILE A 150 9.03 -8.82 -6.04
CA ILE A 150 10.46 -9.02 -6.25
C ILE A 150 10.76 -8.94 -7.74
N LYS A 151 11.64 -8.00 -8.13
CA LYS A 151 12.03 -7.78 -9.53
C LYS A 151 13.18 -8.68 -9.95
N ASP A 152 14.14 -8.92 -9.06
CA ASP A 152 15.28 -9.80 -9.35
C ASP A 152 14.80 -11.24 -9.50
N GLN A 153 15.22 -11.89 -10.60
CA GLN A 153 14.75 -13.23 -10.94
C GLN A 153 15.29 -14.29 -9.98
N HIS A 154 16.52 -14.15 -9.52
CA HIS A 154 17.14 -15.11 -8.59
C HIS A 154 16.48 -15.04 -7.21
N ASP A 155 16.27 -13.82 -6.68
CA ASP A 155 15.57 -13.62 -5.41
C ASP A 155 14.10 -14.08 -5.50
N ARG A 156 13.48 -13.95 -6.67
CA ARG A 156 12.10 -14.39 -6.92
C ARG A 156 11.92 -15.90 -6.86
N GLU A 157 12.99 -16.70 -6.97
CA GLU A 157 12.94 -18.15 -6.80
C GLU A 157 12.39 -18.59 -5.43
N ILE A 158 12.43 -17.72 -4.42
CA ILE A 158 11.81 -17.96 -3.10
C ILE A 158 10.32 -18.27 -3.22
N LEU A 159 9.63 -17.72 -4.24
CA LEU A 159 8.21 -18.01 -4.48
C LEU A 159 7.93 -19.47 -4.75
N SER A 160 8.87 -20.24 -5.27
CA SER A 160 8.70 -21.69 -5.43
C SER A 160 8.46 -22.36 -4.08
N LEU A 161 9.26 -22.03 -3.05
CA LEU A 161 9.07 -22.53 -1.70
C LEU A 161 7.76 -22.02 -1.08
N VAL A 162 7.44 -20.75 -1.27
CA VAL A 162 6.22 -20.13 -0.75
C VAL A 162 4.96 -20.79 -1.31
N TYR A 163 4.94 -21.09 -2.60
CA TYR A 163 3.84 -21.82 -3.24
C TYR A 163 3.76 -23.28 -2.83
N ALA A 164 4.91 -23.97 -2.70
CA ALA A 164 4.94 -25.34 -2.20
C ALA A 164 4.36 -25.42 -0.77
N ASN A 165 4.72 -24.51 0.12
CA ASN A 165 4.15 -24.45 1.47
C ASN A 165 2.66 -24.07 1.46
N ARG A 166 2.22 -23.21 0.53
CA ARG A 166 0.78 -22.94 0.34
C ARG A 166 0.01 -24.20 0.02
N ALA A 167 0.57 -25.04 -0.84
CA ALA A 167 -0.03 -26.31 -1.21
C ALA A 167 -0.17 -27.26 0.00
N ASP A 168 0.85 -27.33 0.85
CA ASP A 168 0.79 -28.11 2.08
C ASP A 168 -0.29 -27.59 3.05
N PHE A 169 -0.36 -26.27 3.24
CA PHE A 169 -1.36 -25.64 4.12
C PHE A 169 -2.80 -25.86 3.63
N LEU A 170 -3.01 -25.83 2.31
CA LEU A 170 -4.31 -26.07 1.69
C LEU A 170 -4.72 -27.55 1.80
N ARG A 171 -3.78 -28.48 1.67
CA ARG A 171 -4.04 -29.90 1.82
C ARG A 171 -4.55 -30.25 3.22
N GLU A 172 -3.94 -29.67 4.25
CA GLU A 172 -4.42 -29.85 5.65
C GLU A 172 -5.80 -29.20 5.88
N SER A 173 -6.19 -28.24 5.05
CA SER A 173 -7.53 -27.62 5.04
C SER A 173 -8.51 -28.33 4.11
N ASN A 174 -8.18 -29.54 3.62
CA ASN A 174 -8.97 -30.35 2.69
C ASN A 174 -9.28 -29.67 1.34
N SER A 175 -8.44 -28.71 0.93
CA SER A 175 -8.58 -28.02 -0.36
C SER A 175 -7.61 -28.61 -1.40
N ILE A 176 -7.87 -29.84 -1.80
CA ILE A 176 -6.97 -30.71 -2.57
C ILE A 176 -6.65 -30.16 -3.95
N ASP A 177 -7.67 -29.74 -4.73
CA ASP A 177 -7.49 -29.22 -6.08
C ASP A 177 -6.67 -27.91 -6.08
N SER A 178 -6.96 -27.02 -5.11
CA SER A 178 -6.20 -25.80 -4.94
C SER A 178 -4.74 -26.07 -4.57
N SER A 179 -4.48 -27.14 -3.79
CA SER A 179 -3.11 -27.57 -3.47
C SER A 179 -2.31 -27.91 -4.72
N LEU A 180 -2.88 -28.68 -5.66
CA LEU A 180 -2.21 -29.03 -6.92
C LEU A 180 -1.86 -27.80 -7.77
N ILE A 181 -2.77 -26.83 -7.86
CA ILE A 181 -2.53 -25.58 -8.60
C ILE A 181 -1.28 -24.85 -8.05
N TYR A 182 -1.14 -24.78 -6.72
CA TYR A 182 0.03 -24.12 -6.12
C TYR A 182 1.31 -24.94 -6.28
N LEU A 183 1.25 -26.27 -6.29
CA LEU A 183 2.40 -27.12 -6.61
C LEU A 183 2.87 -26.92 -8.05
N GLN A 184 1.95 -26.78 -9.01
CA GLN A 184 2.29 -26.47 -10.40
C GLN A 184 2.97 -25.11 -10.52
N LYS A 185 2.46 -24.06 -9.87
CA LYS A 185 3.12 -22.74 -9.80
C LYS A 185 4.52 -22.80 -9.18
N ALA A 186 4.70 -23.63 -8.15
CA ALA A 186 6.02 -23.84 -7.56
C ALA A 186 6.98 -24.54 -8.53
N LEU A 187 6.49 -25.55 -9.23
CA LEU A 187 7.26 -26.32 -10.22
C LEU A 187 7.72 -25.45 -11.41
N GLU A 188 6.86 -24.55 -11.90
CA GLU A 188 7.18 -23.62 -12.99
C GLU A 188 8.34 -22.68 -12.63
N ILE A 189 8.42 -22.24 -11.35
CA ILE A 189 9.49 -21.35 -10.90
C ILE A 189 10.79 -22.11 -10.69
N LYS A 190 10.76 -23.21 -9.92
CA LYS A 190 11.95 -24.00 -9.59
C LYS A 190 11.60 -25.45 -9.32
N PRO A 191 11.89 -26.38 -10.25
CA PRO A 191 11.73 -27.80 -9.99
C PRO A 191 12.62 -28.28 -8.85
N THR A 192 12.03 -28.95 -7.86
CA THR A 192 12.75 -29.59 -6.77
C THR A 192 12.33 -31.04 -6.58
N PRO A 193 13.15 -31.90 -5.93
CA PRO A 193 12.74 -33.26 -5.62
C PRO A 193 11.44 -33.35 -4.83
N VAL A 194 11.27 -32.46 -3.83
CA VAL A 194 10.07 -32.47 -2.96
C VAL A 194 8.82 -32.07 -3.76
N ILE A 195 8.89 -30.99 -4.56
CA ILE A 195 7.74 -30.56 -5.36
C ILE A 195 7.29 -31.66 -6.29
N ASN A 196 8.22 -32.29 -7.04
CA ASN A 196 7.89 -33.40 -7.92
C ASN A 196 7.28 -34.60 -7.16
N SER A 197 7.87 -35.01 -6.03
CA SER A 197 7.34 -36.12 -5.23
C SER A 197 6.01 -35.80 -4.56
N THR A 198 5.74 -34.54 -4.19
CA THR A 198 4.44 -34.12 -3.66
C THR A 198 3.36 -34.16 -4.76
N ILE A 199 3.69 -33.73 -5.98
CA ILE A 199 2.79 -33.85 -7.14
C ILE A 199 2.55 -35.35 -7.46
N ALA A 200 3.60 -36.18 -7.46
CA ALA A 200 3.46 -37.63 -7.64
C ALA A 200 2.50 -38.24 -6.60
N ASN A 201 2.68 -37.89 -5.33
CA ASN A 201 1.80 -38.35 -4.25
C ASN A 201 0.35 -37.88 -4.44
N HIS A 202 0.14 -36.65 -4.93
CA HIS A 202 -1.19 -36.14 -5.29
C HIS A 202 -1.84 -37.02 -6.39
N TYR A 203 -1.12 -37.30 -7.49
CA TYR A 203 -1.65 -38.16 -8.57
C TYR A 203 -1.99 -39.56 -8.08
N MET A 204 -1.18 -40.12 -7.18
CA MET A 204 -1.44 -41.43 -6.60
C MET A 204 -2.67 -41.46 -5.69
N LEU A 205 -2.77 -40.53 -4.76
CA LEU A 205 -3.79 -40.59 -3.71
C LEU A 205 -5.15 -40.09 -4.17
N PHE A 206 -5.19 -39.02 -4.97
CA PHE A 206 -6.42 -38.30 -5.30
C PHE A 206 -6.88 -38.55 -6.74
N ALA A 207 -5.97 -38.42 -7.71
CA ALA A 207 -6.31 -38.65 -9.12
C ALA A 207 -6.27 -40.14 -9.54
N LYS A 208 -5.73 -41.05 -8.72
CA LYS A 208 -5.56 -42.46 -8.99
C LYS A 208 -4.85 -42.77 -10.32
N ASN A 209 -3.90 -41.92 -10.69
CA ASN A 209 -3.12 -41.99 -11.92
C ASN A 209 -1.69 -42.39 -11.59
N GLU A 210 -1.43 -43.71 -11.69
CA GLU A 210 -0.14 -44.33 -11.34
C GLU A 210 0.97 -43.93 -12.31
N ASP A 211 0.68 -43.82 -13.61
CA ASP A 211 1.67 -43.45 -14.65
C ASP A 211 2.19 -42.03 -14.40
N SER A 212 1.27 -41.09 -14.14
CA SER A 212 1.65 -39.73 -13.79
C SER A 212 2.46 -39.68 -12.50
N ALA A 213 2.06 -40.42 -11.48
CA ALA A 213 2.80 -40.50 -10.23
C ALA A 213 4.23 -41.02 -10.46
N GLN A 214 4.38 -42.13 -11.20
CA GLN A 214 5.69 -42.68 -11.52
C GLN A 214 6.57 -41.71 -12.32
N MET A 215 5.99 -41.00 -13.31
CA MET A 215 6.72 -39.97 -14.08
C MET A 215 7.29 -38.89 -13.16
N TYR A 216 6.49 -38.35 -12.26
CA TYR A 216 6.97 -37.31 -11.34
C TYR A 216 7.98 -37.84 -10.31
N PHE A 217 7.86 -39.09 -9.82
CA PHE A 217 8.89 -39.73 -9.01
C PHE A 217 10.21 -39.88 -9.74
N ASN A 218 10.18 -40.32 -11.03
CA ASN A 218 11.39 -40.43 -11.84
C ASN A 218 12.10 -39.06 -11.98
N ARG A 219 11.34 -37.95 -12.15
CA ARG A 219 11.89 -36.59 -12.15
C ARG A 219 12.49 -36.23 -10.77
N ALA A 220 11.80 -36.55 -9.69
CA ALA A 220 12.28 -36.30 -8.32
C ALA A 220 13.61 -37.01 -8.07
N PHE A 221 13.71 -38.30 -8.41
CA PHE A 221 14.95 -39.08 -8.25
C PHE A 221 16.09 -38.58 -9.14
N SER A 222 15.80 -38.16 -10.38
CA SER A 222 16.80 -37.52 -11.23
C SER A 222 17.42 -36.28 -10.58
N LEU A 223 16.60 -35.42 -10.01
CA LEU A 223 17.07 -34.22 -9.29
C LEU A 223 17.85 -34.56 -8.00
N LEU A 224 17.58 -35.69 -7.37
CA LEU A 224 18.31 -36.16 -6.19
C LEU A 224 19.74 -36.66 -6.49
N LYS A 225 20.04 -37.07 -7.72
CA LYS A 225 21.39 -37.57 -8.11
C LYS A 225 22.48 -36.51 -7.88
N GLN A 226 22.16 -35.25 -7.99
CA GLN A 226 23.09 -34.12 -7.83
C GLN A 226 23.15 -33.59 -6.38
N ARG A 227 22.46 -34.22 -5.43
CA ARG A 227 22.33 -33.76 -4.03
C ARG A 227 23.01 -34.72 -3.06
N GLU A 228 23.51 -34.18 -1.96
CA GLU A 228 24.10 -35.00 -0.90
C GLU A 228 23.07 -36.00 -0.33
N TYR A 229 23.55 -37.14 0.18
CA TYR A 229 22.70 -38.18 0.74
C TYR A 229 21.84 -37.64 1.91
N TRP A 230 22.40 -36.80 2.78
CA TRP A 230 21.74 -36.25 3.97
C TRP A 230 20.82 -35.05 3.68
N ASP A 231 20.47 -34.81 2.41
CA ASP A 231 19.55 -33.73 2.03
C ASP A 231 18.12 -34.05 2.56
N PRO A 232 17.48 -33.14 3.32
CA PRO A 232 16.10 -33.32 3.79
C PRO A 232 15.07 -33.50 2.68
N GLN A 233 15.33 -32.99 1.48
CA GLN A 233 14.46 -33.23 0.33
C GLN A 233 14.46 -34.70 -0.09
N ARG A 234 15.57 -35.40 0.09
CA ARG A 234 15.65 -36.84 -0.12
C ARG A 234 14.77 -37.59 0.89
N ALA A 235 14.75 -37.19 2.15
CA ALA A 235 13.91 -37.81 3.16
C ALA A 235 12.42 -37.71 2.79
N LEU A 236 11.95 -36.52 2.39
CA LEU A 236 10.56 -36.31 1.98
C LEU A 236 10.23 -37.06 0.67
N THR A 237 11.13 -37.07 -0.30
CA THR A 237 10.96 -37.86 -1.54
C THR A 237 10.84 -39.35 -1.21
N TYR A 238 11.68 -39.88 -0.31
CA TYR A 238 11.61 -41.26 0.12
C TYR A 238 10.30 -41.58 0.86
N PHE A 239 9.84 -40.68 1.70
CA PHE A 239 8.55 -40.82 2.36
C PHE A 239 7.39 -40.95 1.35
N TYR A 240 7.31 -40.02 0.41
CA TYR A 240 6.25 -40.04 -0.62
C TYR A 240 6.37 -41.24 -1.57
N TYR A 241 7.58 -41.64 -1.92
CA TYR A 241 7.79 -42.85 -2.71
C TYR A 241 7.45 -44.12 -1.95
N GLY A 242 7.73 -44.15 -0.65
CA GLY A 242 7.28 -45.22 0.23
C GLY A 242 5.74 -45.32 0.28
N ASN A 243 5.02 -44.18 0.31
CA ASN A 243 3.55 -44.17 0.20
C ASN A 243 3.09 -44.74 -1.14
N PHE A 244 3.74 -44.40 -2.25
CA PHE A 244 3.45 -44.94 -3.57
C PHE A 244 3.61 -46.46 -3.59
N LEU A 245 4.69 -46.99 -3.03
CA LEU A 245 4.95 -48.44 -2.95
C LEU A 245 3.95 -49.13 -2.00
N PHE A 246 3.58 -48.48 -0.89
CA PHE A 246 2.58 -49.00 0.02
C PHE A 246 1.21 -49.19 -0.63
N GLU A 247 0.76 -48.21 -1.44
CA GLU A 247 -0.49 -48.30 -2.22
C GLU A 247 -0.43 -49.42 -3.27
N ARG A 248 0.76 -49.70 -3.79
CA ARG A 248 1.03 -50.85 -4.71
C ARG A 248 1.20 -52.17 -3.97
N GLN A 249 1.04 -52.18 -2.65
CA GLN A 249 1.19 -53.36 -1.77
C GLN A 249 2.63 -53.92 -1.71
N ASP A 250 3.63 -53.18 -2.18
CA ASP A 250 5.04 -53.54 -2.04
C ASP A 250 5.53 -53.06 -0.65
N TYR A 251 5.01 -53.67 0.42
CA TYR A 251 5.21 -53.23 1.79
C TYR A 251 6.66 -53.32 2.25
N THR A 252 7.40 -54.30 1.74
CA THR A 252 8.81 -54.52 2.11
C THR A 252 9.68 -53.37 1.60
N LEU A 253 9.51 -53.01 0.33
CA LEU A 253 10.26 -51.89 -0.27
C LEU A 253 9.78 -50.55 0.27
N ALA A 254 8.48 -50.36 0.52
CA ALA A 254 7.94 -49.19 1.19
C ALA A 254 8.60 -48.94 2.56
N LEU A 255 8.74 -50.02 3.36
CA LEU A 255 9.39 -49.99 4.68
C LEU A 255 10.86 -49.53 4.58
N ASP A 256 11.63 -50.02 3.59
CA ASP A 256 13.01 -49.62 3.38
C ASP A 256 13.11 -48.10 3.15
N TYR A 257 12.25 -47.54 2.26
CA TYR A 257 12.21 -46.12 2.01
C TYR A 257 11.78 -45.29 3.24
N TYR A 258 10.81 -45.73 4.01
CA TYR A 258 10.42 -45.04 5.23
C TYR A 258 11.54 -45.03 6.28
N ILE A 259 12.27 -46.14 6.46
CA ILE A 259 13.39 -46.21 7.39
C ILE A 259 14.53 -45.27 6.96
N LYS A 260 14.89 -45.26 5.69
CA LYS A 260 15.86 -44.31 5.13
C LYS A 260 15.43 -42.84 5.30
N SER A 261 14.13 -42.57 5.15
CA SER A 261 13.59 -41.22 5.43
C SER A 261 13.77 -40.84 6.90
N VAL A 262 13.41 -41.70 7.85
CA VAL A 262 13.61 -41.48 9.31
C VAL A 262 15.08 -41.25 9.64
N GLU A 263 15.99 -42.01 9.03
CA GLU A 263 17.44 -41.87 9.28
C GLU A 263 17.93 -40.46 8.90
N ILE A 264 17.55 -39.98 7.70
CA ILE A 264 17.91 -38.64 7.22
C ILE A 264 17.30 -37.57 8.13
N LEU A 265 16.00 -37.69 8.51
CA LEU A 265 15.34 -36.71 9.36
C LEU A 265 15.98 -36.65 10.77
N LYS A 266 16.38 -37.78 11.34
CA LYS A 266 17.12 -37.81 12.60
C LYS A 266 18.49 -37.11 12.46
N LYS A 267 19.24 -37.44 11.42
CA LYS A 267 20.55 -36.82 11.15
C LYS A 267 20.45 -35.31 10.97
N THR A 268 19.43 -34.84 10.23
CA THR A 268 19.18 -33.41 9.98
C THR A 268 18.34 -32.73 11.08
N ARG A 269 17.99 -33.46 12.16
CA ARG A 269 17.22 -32.99 13.33
C ARG A 269 15.86 -32.37 13.02
N ARG A 270 15.17 -32.90 12.01
CA ARG A 270 13.81 -32.47 11.62
C ARG A 270 12.76 -33.30 12.36
N VAL A 271 12.69 -33.08 13.68
CA VAL A 271 11.96 -33.93 14.61
C VAL A 271 10.44 -33.95 14.39
N TYR A 272 9.86 -32.86 13.93
CA TYR A 272 8.40 -32.72 13.79
C TYR A 272 7.79 -33.63 12.68
N GLN A 273 8.60 -34.10 11.73
CA GLN A 273 8.16 -34.99 10.65
C GLN A 273 8.23 -36.49 11.04
N ILE A 274 8.99 -36.81 12.07
CA ILE A 274 9.26 -38.21 12.46
C ILE A 274 8.03 -38.96 13.02
N PRO A 275 7.12 -38.32 13.81
CA PRO A 275 5.95 -39.05 14.31
C PRO A 275 5.10 -39.67 13.21
N MET A 276 4.82 -38.91 12.16
CA MET A 276 4.05 -39.38 11.01
C MET A 276 4.70 -40.62 10.37
N LEU A 277 6.03 -40.60 10.20
CA LEU A 277 6.76 -41.75 9.66
C LEU A 277 6.67 -42.97 10.61
N TYR A 278 6.81 -42.80 11.91
CA TYR A 278 6.66 -43.92 12.86
C TYR A 278 5.28 -44.54 12.77
N GLN A 279 4.21 -43.75 12.67
CA GLN A 279 2.86 -44.24 12.48
C GLN A 279 2.73 -44.99 11.12
N THR A 280 3.31 -44.46 10.05
CA THR A 280 3.28 -45.10 8.72
C THR A 280 4.07 -46.41 8.73
N ILE A 281 5.24 -46.46 9.38
CA ILE A 281 6.03 -47.69 9.56
C ILE A 281 5.27 -48.72 10.35
N ALA A 282 4.60 -48.34 11.45
CA ALA A 282 3.77 -49.24 12.22
C ALA A 282 2.65 -49.85 11.37
N LYS A 283 1.93 -49.03 10.59
CA LYS A 283 0.91 -49.52 9.64
C LYS A 283 1.48 -50.51 8.63
N THR A 284 2.71 -50.28 8.17
CA THR A 284 3.39 -51.14 7.21
C THR A 284 3.76 -52.48 7.86
N TYR A 285 4.28 -52.48 9.08
CA TYR A 285 4.53 -53.73 9.82
C TYR A 285 3.25 -54.53 10.09
N LYS A 286 2.12 -53.86 10.36
CA LYS A 286 0.81 -54.49 10.44
C LYS A 286 0.44 -55.25 9.17
N LYS A 287 0.65 -54.62 8.02
CA LYS A 287 0.44 -55.26 6.70
C LYS A 287 1.39 -56.45 6.42
N LEU A 288 2.56 -56.45 7.04
CA LEU A 288 3.55 -57.50 7.02
C LEU A 288 3.34 -58.57 8.11
N ASN A 289 2.26 -58.45 8.88
CA ASN A 289 1.92 -59.38 10.00
C ASN A 289 3.01 -59.42 11.09
N ASN A 290 3.75 -58.37 11.31
CA ASN A 290 4.80 -58.27 12.36
C ASN A 290 4.34 -57.43 13.55
N ALA A 291 3.56 -58.04 14.43
CA ALA A 291 2.96 -57.39 15.61
C ALA A 291 3.99 -56.81 16.60
N SER A 292 5.15 -57.44 16.73
CA SER A 292 6.22 -56.97 17.62
C SER A 292 6.78 -55.63 17.17
N LYS A 293 7.08 -55.49 15.88
CA LYS A 293 7.59 -54.24 15.28
C LYS A 293 6.50 -53.19 15.19
N GLU A 294 5.26 -53.56 14.87
CA GLU A 294 4.12 -52.63 14.90
C GLU A 294 4.04 -51.94 16.27
N LYS A 295 4.04 -52.71 17.36
CA LYS A 295 3.99 -52.23 18.75
C LYS A 295 5.17 -51.28 19.06
N ASP A 296 6.42 -51.66 18.74
CA ASP A 296 7.61 -50.87 18.98
C ASP A 296 7.49 -49.49 18.32
N TYR A 297 7.04 -49.43 17.06
CA TYR A 297 6.91 -48.15 16.33
C TYR A 297 5.71 -47.32 16.80
N LEU A 298 4.62 -47.94 17.27
CA LEU A 298 3.52 -47.21 17.92
C LEU A 298 3.96 -46.58 19.25
N GLU A 299 4.76 -47.29 20.06
CA GLU A 299 5.32 -46.73 21.29
C GLU A 299 6.29 -45.54 21.00
N ARG A 300 7.15 -45.66 20.02
CA ARG A 300 8.01 -44.55 19.55
C ARG A 300 7.20 -43.35 19.05
N TYR A 301 6.13 -43.62 18.32
CA TYR A 301 5.19 -42.59 17.87
C TYR A 301 4.57 -41.86 19.06
N ALA A 302 3.96 -42.60 20.02
CA ALA A 302 3.30 -42.04 21.18
C ALA A 302 4.26 -41.17 22.00
N LYS A 303 5.43 -41.71 22.37
CA LYS A 303 6.44 -41.00 23.17
C LYS A 303 6.91 -39.68 22.49
N LEU A 304 7.18 -39.70 21.19
CA LEU A 304 7.65 -38.52 20.48
C LEU A 304 6.53 -37.51 20.24
N ASN A 305 5.33 -38.01 19.89
CA ASN A 305 4.16 -37.19 19.69
C ASN A 305 3.74 -36.42 20.94
N ASP A 306 3.74 -37.08 22.10
CA ASP A 306 3.44 -36.47 23.40
C ASP A 306 4.46 -35.42 23.80
N SER A 307 5.76 -35.71 23.54
CA SER A 307 6.82 -34.73 23.78
C SER A 307 6.66 -33.46 22.90
N LEU A 308 6.38 -33.63 21.61
CA LEU A 308 6.14 -32.52 20.69
C LEU A 308 4.81 -31.85 20.99
N GLY A 309 3.78 -32.57 21.42
CA GLY A 309 2.49 -32.05 21.83
C GLY A 309 2.61 -31.03 22.96
N ARG A 310 3.32 -31.38 24.04
CA ARG A 310 3.55 -30.44 25.15
C ARG A 310 4.23 -29.16 24.72
N VAL A 311 5.30 -29.27 23.94
CA VAL A 311 6.03 -28.08 23.41
C VAL A 311 5.14 -27.25 22.48
N ARG A 312 4.28 -27.90 21.71
CA ARG A 312 3.32 -27.24 20.82
C ARG A 312 2.26 -26.47 21.59
N ASP A 313 1.66 -27.09 22.63
CA ASP A 313 0.58 -26.48 23.42
C ASP A 313 1.09 -25.23 24.17
N GLU A 314 2.28 -25.31 24.75
CA GLU A 314 2.96 -24.18 25.36
C GLU A 314 3.20 -23.02 24.33
N SER A 315 3.62 -23.37 23.13
CA SER A 315 3.86 -22.38 22.06
C SER A 315 2.57 -21.81 21.47
N ILE A 316 1.45 -22.57 21.48
CA ILE A 316 0.13 -22.09 21.07
C ILE A 316 -0.36 -21.01 22.03
N ASN A 317 -0.24 -21.24 23.36
CA ASN A 317 -0.64 -20.27 24.36
C ASN A 317 0.09 -18.94 24.17
N ASN A 318 1.42 -18.97 24.00
CA ASN A 318 2.23 -17.78 23.73
C ASN A 318 1.87 -17.09 22.39
N SER A 319 1.45 -17.88 21.38
CA SER A 319 1.00 -17.34 20.11
C SER A 319 -0.39 -16.73 20.16
N VAL A 320 -1.27 -17.25 21.03
CA VAL A 320 -2.60 -16.67 21.28
C VAL A 320 -2.47 -15.29 21.91
N ASP A 321 -1.57 -15.13 22.89
CA ASP A 321 -1.30 -13.82 23.52
C ASP A 321 -0.81 -12.78 22.49
N LYS A 322 0.04 -13.18 21.56
CA LYS A 322 0.47 -12.29 20.46
C LYS A 322 -0.71 -11.91 19.56
N ILE A 323 -1.64 -12.85 19.25
CA ILE A 323 -2.82 -12.54 18.42
C ILE A 323 -3.74 -11.54 19.11
N THR A 324 -3.94 -11.74 20.41
CA THR A 324 -4.80 -10.85 21.18
C THR A 324 -4.24 -9.42 21.09
N ARG A 325 -2.92 -9.28 21.27
CA ARG A 325 -2.24 -7.98 21.12
C ARG A 325 -2.29 -7.43 19.69
N GLU A 326 -2.06 -8.26 18.66
CA GLU A 326 -2.17 -7.83 17.25
C GLU A 326 -3.61 -7.41 16.93
N LYS A 327 -4.61 -8.15 17.42
CA LYS A 327 -6.02 -7.80 17.24
C LYS A 327 -6.39 -6.52 17.97
N GLU A 328 -5.92 -6.35 19.21
CA GLU A 328 -6.09 -5.10 19.97
C GLU A 328 -5.44 -3.91 19.24
N LYS A 329 -4.24 -4.08 18.66
CA LYS A 329 -3.58 -3.04 17.85
C LYS A 329 -4.35 -2.74 16.56
N ASP A 330 -4.77 -3.78 15.83
CA ASP A 330 -5.59 -3.63 14.61
C ASP A 330 -6.92 -2.94 14.91
N ASP A 331 -7.59 -3.29 16.04
CA ASP A 331 -8.84 -2.68 16.50
C ASP A 331 -8.62 -1.20 16.89
N VAL A 332 -7.52 -0.85 17.57
CA VAL A 332 -7.13 0.52 17.91
C VAL A 332 -6.81 1.33 16.64
N ASP A 333 -6.07 0.78 15.70
CA ASP A 333 -5.73 1.46 14.44
C ASP A 333 -6.99 1.66 13.57
N GLN A 334 -7.92 0.71 13.55
CA GLN A 334 -9.21 0.85 12.88
C GLN A 334 -10.08 1.90 13.58
N GLN A 335 -10.08 1.95 14.90
CA GLN A 335 -10.81 2.96 15.67
C GLN A 335 -10.23 4.36 15.44
N ASN A 336 -8.90 4.52 15.43
CA ASN A 336 -8.22 5.78 15.14
C ASN A 336 -8.50 6.27 13.71
N SER A 337 -8.49 5.37 12.72
CA SER A 337 -8.84 5.73 11.34
C SER A 337 -10.30 6.16 11.22
N THR A 338 -11.22 5.50 11.92
CA THR A 338 -12.64 5.88 11.96
C THR A 338 -12.83 7.24 12.60
N ILE A 339 -12.13 7.54 13.69
CA ILE A 339 -12.14 8.86 14.34
C ILE A 339 -11.61 9.92 13.36
N LEU A 340 -10.51 9.66 12.65
CA LEU A 340 -9.95 10.57 11.67
C LEU A 340 -10.94 10.88 10.53
N TYR A 341 -11.61 9.85 9.99
CA TYR A 341 -12.65 10.04 8.97
C TYR A 341 -13.81 10.90 9.49
N ASN A 342 -14.27 10.66 10.71
CA ASN A 342 -15.33 11.44 11.32
C ASN A 342 -14.92 12.92 11.51
N VAL A 343 -13.68 13.18 11.95
CA VAL A 343 -13.15 14.56 12.09
C VAL A 343 -13.09 15.26 10.73
N ILE A 344 -12.69 14.57 9.67
CA ILE A 344 -12.68 15.13 8.31
C ILE A 344 -14.11 15.45 7.85
N ILE A 345 -15.07 14.55 8.05
CA ILE A 345 -16.49 14.76 7.68
C ILE A 345 -17.06 15.95 8.43
N PHE A 346 -16.84 16.06 9.77
CA PHE A 346 -17.30 17.19 10.56
C PHE A 346 -16.67 18.51 10.13
N SER A 347 -15.38 18.52 9.79
CA SER A 347 -14.70 19.71 9.29
C SER A 347 -15.27 20.18 7.95
N LEU A 348 -15.54 19.28 7.02
CA LEU A 348 -16.18 19.59 5.74
C LEU A 348 -17.61 20.13 5.95
N PHE A 349 -18.38 19.52 6.85
CA PHE A 349 -19.72 20.00 7.19
C PHE A 349 -19.68 21.43 7.77
N PHE A 350 -18.70 21.71 8.63
CA PHE A 350 -18.52 23.06 9.20
C PHE A 350 -18.14 24.10 8.14
N ILE A 351 -17.30 23.72 7.19
CA ILE A 351 -16.94 24.57 6.04
C ILE A 351 -18.19 24.89 5.20
N ILE A 352 -19.03 23.89 4.95
CA ILE A 352 -20.30 24.10 4.19
C ILE A 352 -21.20 25.09 4.91
N ILE A 353 -21.34 25.00 6.24
CA ILE A 353 -22.12 25.93 7.04
C ILE A 353 -21.56 27.36 6.95
N ILE A 354 -20.23 27.51 7.02
CA ILE A 354 -19.59 28.83 6.88
C ILE A 354 -19.85 29.41 5.48
N VAL A 355 -19.68 28.61 4.43
CA VAL A 355 -19.96 29.04 3.04
C VAL A 355 -21.39 29.46 2.88
N TYR A 356 -22.34 28.67 3.43
CA TYR A 356 -23.77 28.98 3.39
C TYR A 356 -24.08 30.29 4.16
N TYR A 357 -23.49 30.48 5.33
CA TYR A 357 -23.66 31.73 6.11
C TYR A 357 -23.13 32.94 5.35
N VAL A 358 -21.93 32.85 4.78
CA VAL A 358 -21.32 33.94 3.97
C VAL A 358 -22.15 34.22 2.72
N TYR A 359 -22.64 33.19 2.05
CA TYR A 359 -23.52 33.32 0.91
C TYR A 359 -24.83 34.04 1.24
N ASN A 360 -25.52 33.64 2.32
CA ASN A 360 -26.73 34.30 2.76
C ASN A 360 -26.49 35.76 3.19
N LYS A 361 -25.39 36.03 3.90
CA LYS A 361 -25.01 37.41 4.27
C LYS A 361 -24.78 38.29 3.02
N ARG A 362 -24.19 37.73 1.95
CA ARG A 362 -24.02 38.45 0.67
C ARG A 362 -25.37 38.69 -0.03
N ILE A 363 -26.28 37.73 0.01
CA ILE A 363 -27.62 37.92 -0.59
C ILE A 363 -28.41 38.96 0.16
N THR A 364 -28.45 38.93 1.50
CA THR A 364 -29.17 39.92 2.30
C THR A 364 -28.62 41.33 2.08
N LYS A 365 -27.27 41.47 1.97
CA LYS A 365 -26.66 42.75 1.64
C LYS A 365 -27.04 43.25 0.23
N LYS A 366 -27.09 42.35 -0.76
CA LYS A 366 -27.55 42.70 -2.11
C LYS A 366 -29.03 43.11 -2.16
N ARG A 367 -29.88 42.40 -1.40
CA ARG A 367 -31.32 42.76 -1.30
C ARG A 367 -31.52 44.15 -0.71
N LYS A 368 -30.84 44.50 0.38
CA LYS A 368 -30.89 45.84 0.95
C LYS A 368 -30.47 46.96 -0.01
N ILE A 369 -29.42 46.72 -0.80
CA ILE A 369 -28.96 47.70 -1.83
C ILE A 369 -30.00 47.84 -2.94
N ILE A 370 -30.71 46.77 -3.31
CA ILE A 370 -31.78 46.81 -4.31
C ILE A 370 -32.99 47.57 -3.75
N GLU A 371 -33.45 47.29 -2.51
CA GLU A 371 -34.54 48.00 -1.85
C GLU A 371 -34.26 49.51 -1.71
N GLU A 372 -33.02 49.90 -1.30
CA GLU A 372 -32.62 51.29 -1.21
C GLU A 372 -32.65 51.99 -2.61
N LYS A 373 -32.23 51.32 -3.64
CA LYS A 373 -32.31 51.86 -5.02
C LYS A 373 -33.74 51.96 -5.55
N GLU A 374 -34.59 50.99 -5.25
CA GLU A 374 -36.00 51.02 -5.60
C GLU A 374 -36.72 52.17 -4.92
N LEU A 375 -36.45 52.42 -3.60
CA LEU A 375 -37.02 53.54 -2.89
C LEU A 375 -36.53 54.90 -3.43
N GLU A 376 -35.25 54.99 -3.78
CA GLU A 376 -34.67 56.21 -4.40
C GLU A 376 -35.30 56.50 -5.75
N THR A 377 -35.56 55.45 -6.53
CA THR A 377 -36.23 55.59 -7.83
C THR A 377 -37.70 56.00 -7.69
N GLU A 378 -38.40 55.48 -6.66
CA GLU A 378 -39.80 55.87 -6.35
C GLU A 378 -39.89 57.33 -5.91
N LEU A 379 -38.96 57.81 -5.08
CA LEU A 379 -38.87 59.19 -4.64
C LEU A 379 -38.57 60.17 -5.80
N LEU A 380 -37.72 59.76 -6.78
CA LEU A 380 -37.46 60.53 -7.98
C LEU A 380 -38.70 60.62 -8.90
N MET A 381 -39.46 59.53 -9.03
CA MET A 381 -40.72 59.52 -9.83
C MET A 381 -41.79 60.41 -9.20
N LYS A 382 -41.83 60.53 -7.87
CA LYS A 382 -42.79 61.39 -7.17
C LYS A 382 -42.52 62.90 -7.30
N LYS A 383 -41.37 63.30 -7.78
CA LYS A 383 -40.93 64.68 -8.07
C LYS A 383 -41.26 65.16 -9.49
N MET A 384 -41.80 64.32 -10.34
CA MET A 384 -42.14 64.67 -11.71
C MET A 384 -43.37 65.64 -11.79
N SER A 385 -43.25 66.64 -12.64
CA SER A 385 -44.38 67.53 -12.90
C SER A 385 -45.45 66.83 -13.80
N VAL A 386 -46.63 67.38 -13.84
CA VAL A 386 -47.72 66.88 -14.71
C VAL A 386 -47.32 66.90 -16.21
N ASP A 387 -46.48 67.88 -16.59
CA ASP A 387 -45.93 67.96 -17.95
C ASP A 387 -44.95 66.81 -18.23
N ASP A 388 -44.19 66.36 -17.20
CA ASP A 388 -43.25 65.24 -17.32
C ASP A 388 -44.02 63.90 -17.57
N GLU A 389 -45.18 63.71 -16.89
CA GLU A 389 -46.00 62.51 -17.10
C GLU A 389 -46.55 62.41 -18.57
N ARG A 390 -46.95 63.56 -19.14
CA ARG A 390 -47.36 63.62 -20.53
C ARG A 390 -46.20 63.29 -21.47
N LEU A 391 -45.03 63.86 -21.28
CA LEU A 391 -43.84 63.63 -22.08
C LEU A 391 -43.39 62.17 -21.98
N VAL A 392 -43.42 61.55 -20.77
CA VAL A 392 -43.13 60.13 -20.57
C VAL A 392 -44.11 59.26 -21.31
N SER A 393 -45.42 59.62 -21.35
CA SER A 393 -46.46 58.89 -22.08
C SER A 393 -46.17 58.94 -23.61
N LEU A 394 -45.79 60.07 -24.16
CA LEU A 394 -45.44 60.23 -25.55
C LEU A 394 -44.16 59.42 -25.94
N ALA A 395 -43.17 59.47 -25.09
CA ALA A 395 -41.93 58.68 -25.28
C ALA A 395 -42.20 57.16 -25.26
N ARG A 396 -43.05 56.67 -24.34
CA ARG A 396 -43.43 55.25 -24.27
C ARG A 396 -44.17 54.75 -25.50
N LYS A 397 -44.96 55.62 -26.15
CA LYS A 397 -45.69 55.30 -27.37
C LYS A 397 -44.85 55.52 -28.66
N ASN A 398 -43.59 55.95 -28.49
CA ASN A 398 -42.72 56.34 -29.59
C ASN A 398 -43.41 57.34 -30.56
N ASP A 399 -44.17 58.27 -29.96
CA ASP A 399 -44.95 59.24 -30.70
C ASP A 399 -44.05 60.26 -31.42
N PRO A 400 -44.25 60.53 -32.69
CA PRO A 400 -43.45 61.53 -33.46
C PRO A 400 -43.46 62.92 -32.81
N LEU A 401 -44.51 63.27 -32.05
CA LEU A 401 -44.64 64.59 -31.40
C LEU A 401 -43.80 64.66 -30.10
N PHE A 402 -43.27 63.56 -29.59
CA PHE A 402 -42.52 63.51 -28.32
C PHE A 402 -41.41 64.58 -28.27
N PHE A 403 -40.57 64.65 -29.29
CA PHE A 403 -39.46 65.58 -29.27
C PHE A 403 -39.89 67.04 -29.36
N ASN A 404 -40.90 67.36 -30.16
CA ASN A 404 -41.42 68.72 -30.27
C ASN A 404 -42.05 69.22 -28.96
N GLU A 405 -42.82 68.38 -28.30
CA GLU A 405 -43.39 68.67 -26.96
C GLU A 405 -42.32 68.79 -25.90
N TYR A 406 -41.28 67.92 -25.98
CA TYR A 406 -40.12 68.00 -25.07
C TYR A 406 -39.36 69.29 -25.27
N GLN A 407 -39.11 69.75 -26.51
CA GLN A 407 -38.44 70.96 -26.81
C GLN A 407 -39.20 72.20 -26.36
N ASN A 408 -40.51 72.15 -26.40
CA ASN A 408 -41.39 73.23 -25.86
C ASN A 408 -41.36 73.26 -24.31
N ALA A 409 -41.30 72.12 -23.67
CA ALA A 409 -41.25 72.02 -22.21
C ALA A 409 -39.83 72.35 -21.64
N TYR A 410 -38.78 72.00 -22.35
CA TYR A 410 -37.36 72.12 -21.95
C TYR A 410 -36.52 72.89 -22.99
N PRO A 411 -36.89 74.15 -23.46
CA PRO A 411 -36.18 74.88 -24.50
C PRO A 411 -34.75 75.23 -24.14
N GLU A 412 -34.53 75.54 -22.81
CA GLU A 412 -33.17 75.89 -22.36
C GLU A 412 -32.22 74.70 -22.37
N LEU A 413 -32.69 73.48 -21.99
CA LEU A 413 -31.86 72.29 -22.00
C LEU A 413 -31.51 71.89 -23.44
N VAL A 414 -32.43 71.96 -24.38
CA VAL A 414 -32.18 71.69 -25.78
C VAL A 414 -31.20 72.76 -26.36
N GLY A 415 -31.36 74.05 -25.97
CA GLY A 415 -30.40 75.07 -26.33
C GLY A 415 -28.98 74.81 -25.88
N ARG A 416 -28.79 74.40 -24.56
CA ARG A 416 -27.47 74.08 -24.01
C ARG A 416 -26.84 72.81 -24.67
N LEU A 417 -27.65 71.81 -24.98
CA LEU A 417 -27.18 70.66 -25.74
C LEU A 417 -26.63 71.05 -27.14
N LEU A 418 -27.32 71.99 -27.81
CA LEU A 418 -26.90 72.50 -29.11
C LEU A 418 -25.70 73.48 -29.03
N GLU A 419 -25.54 74.17 -27.86
CA GLU A 419 -24.32 74.97 -27.60
C GLU A 419 -23.09 74.08 -27.46
N ILE A 420 -23.23 72.92 -26.77
CA ILE A 420 -22.15 71.92 -26.57
C ILE A 420 -21.78 71.31 -27.95
N ASN A 421 -22.82 70.95 -28.73
CA ASN A 421 -22.57 70.39 -30.06
C ASN A 421 -23.73 70.73 -31.03
N PRO A 422 -23.52 71.78 -31.91
CA PRO A 422 -24.53 72.23 -32.93
C PRO A 422 -24.90 71.16 -33.96
N LYS A 423 -24.13 70.03 -34.02
CA LYS A 423 -24.35 68.98 -35.03
C LYS A 423 -25.15 67.79 -34.47
N LEU A 424 -25.83 67.95 -33.32
CA LEU A 424 -26.73 66.96 -32.84
C LEU A 424 -27.94 66.85 -33.72
N SER A 425 -28.26 65.61 -34.14
CA SER A 425 -29.50 65.32 -34.87
C SER A 425 -30.73 65.30 -33.96
N THR A 426 -31.90 65.53 -34.51
CA THR A 426 -33.19 65.43 -33.80
C THR A 426 -33.34 64.07 -33.06
N ASN A 427 -32.87 62.97 -33.66
CA ASN A 427 -32.89 61.68 -33.09
C ASN A 427 -31.93 61.56 -31.88
N GLU A 428 -30.82 62.26 -31.88
CA GLU A 428 -29.88 62.32 -30.75
C GLU A 428 -30.37 63.19 -29.61
N LEU A 429 -31.02 64.29 -29.93
CA LEU A 429 -31.72 65.15 -28.97
C LEU A 429 -32.91 64.42 -28.29
N SER A 430 -33.72 63.70 -29.08
CA SER A 430 -34.78 62.86 -28.56
C SER A 430 -34.25 61.77 -27.64
N PHE A 431 -33.09 61.20 -27.96
CA PHE A 431 -32.42 60.23 -27.12
C PHE A 431 -31.89 60.85 -25.80
N CYS A 432 -31.37 62.07 -25.82
CA CYS A 432 -31.05 62.86 -24.63
C CYS A 432 -32.28 63.12 -23.77
N ALA A 433 -33.39 63.47 -24.42
CA ALA A 433 -34.66 63.72 -23.74
C ALA A 433 -35.16 62.47 -22.96
N MET A 434 -35.11 61.28 -23.58
CA MET A 434 -35.48 60.03 -22.90
C MET A 434 -34.55 59.77 -21.70
N ILE A 435 -33.24 59.98 -21.80
CA ILE A 435 -32.27 59.83 -20.71
C ILE A 435 -32.60 60.83 -19.57
N GLN A 436 -32.86 62.07 -19.90
CA GLN A 436 -33.14 63.15 -18.94
C GLN A 436 -34.48 62.87 -18.18
N LEU A 437 -35.48 62.36 -18.88
CA LEU A 437 -36.74 61.91 -18.29
C LEU A 437 -36.61 60.59 -17.47
N GLY A 438 -35.41 60.05 -17.28
CA GLY A 438 -35.12 58.91 -16.43
C GLY A 438 -35.35 57.54 -17.06
N PHE A 439 -35.59 57.42 -18.37
CA PHE A 439 -35.73 56.13 -19.02
C PHE A 439 -34.45 55.30 -18.94
N SER A 440 -34.55 54.07 -18.41
CA SER A 440 -33.44 53.10 -18.39
C SER A 440 -33.07 52.65 -19.79
N SER A 441 -31.85 52.19 -19.97
CA SER A 441 -31.38 51.67 -21.28
C SER A 441 -32.28 50.52 -21.81
N LYS A 442 -32.95 49.75 -20.93
CA LYS A 442 -33.91 48.70 -21.32
C LYS A 442 -35.21 49.32 -21.84
N GLU A 443 -35.72 50.34 -21.18
CA GLU A 443 -36.94 51.03 -21.58
C GLU A 443 -36.74 51.79 -22.89
N ILE A 444 -35.60 52.47 -23.07
CA ILE A 444 -35.27 53.12 -24.34
C ILE A 444 -35.16 52.11 -25.49
N ALA A 445 -34.61 50.90 -25.21
CA ALA A 445 -34.58 49.82 -26.22
C ALA A 445 -35.99 49.35 -26.57
N GLN A 446 -36.84 49.15 -25.54
CA GLN A 446 -38.19 48.66 -25.67
C GLN A 446 -39.09 49.67 -26.46
N TYR A 447 -39.14 50.91 -26.01
CA TYR A 447 -40.00 51.93 -26.61
C TYR A 447 -39.47 52.52 -27.91
N GLY A 448 -38.16 52.49 -28.13
CA GLY A 448 -37.50 52.89 -29.38
C GLY A 448 -37.38 51.78 -30.40
N PHE A 449 -37.98 50.60 -30.16
CA PHE A 449 -37.94 49.43 -31.04
C PHE A 449 -36.50 49.07 -31.52
N MET A 450 -35.54 49.09 -30.61
CA MET A 450 -34.15 48.79 -30.92
C MET A 450 -33.53 47.77 -29.94
N GLN A 451 -32.46 47.12 -30.37
CA GLN A 451 -31.72 46.21 -29.52
C GLN A 451 -30.99 46.93 -28.37
N HIS A 452 -30.96 46.38 -27.18
CA HIS A 452 -30.31 46.96 -26.01
C HIS A 452 -28.83 47.30 -26.29
N ARG A 453 -28.11 46.47 -27.07
CA ARG A 453 -26.74 46.74 -27.51
C ARG A 453 -26.61 48.02 -28.34
N SER A 454 -27.63 48.30 -29.18
CA SER A 454 -27.69 49.53 -30.00
C SER A 454 -27.87 50.77 -29.12
N VAL A 455 -28.64 50.67 -28.02
CA VAL A 455 -28.81 51.74 -27.04
C VAL A 455 -27.46 52.06 -26.37
N GLN A 456 -26.70 51.04 -25.96
CA GLN A 456 -25.37 51.25 -25.34
C GLN A 456 -24.39 51.92 -26.35
N THR A 457 -24.44 51.49 -27.59
CA THR A 457 -23.60 52.10 -28.65
C THR A 457 -23.97 53.58 -28.89
N LYS A 458 -25.29 53.90 -28.91
CA LYS A 458 -25.77 55.29 -29.03
C LYS A 458 -25.36 56.14 -27.80
N LYS A 459 -25.49 55.61 -26.57
CA LYS A 459 -25.01 56.28 -25.35
C LYS A 459 -23.51 56.62 -25.44
N ASN A 460 -22.70 55.63 -25.83
CA ASN A 460 -21.25 55.86 -25.95
C ASN A 460 -20.89 56.89 -27.05
N ARG A 461 -21.61 56.93 -28.18
CA ARG A 461 -21.42 57.94 -29.23
C ARG A 461 -21.86 59.31 -28.73
N LEU A 462 -22.98 59.39 -28.00
CA LEU A 462 -23.50 60.61 -27.46
C LEU A 462 -22.57 61.21 -26.42
N ARG A 463 -22.02 60.39 -25.51
CA ARG A 463 -20.99 60.79 -24.53
C ARG A 463 -19.79 61.47 -25.20
N LYS A 464 -19.31 60.88 -26.32
CA LYS A 464 -18.20 61.48 -27.09
C LYS A 464 -18.59 62.81 -27.71
N LYS A 465 -19.81 62.92 -28.26
CA LYS A 465 -20.32 64.13 -28.88
C LYS A 465 -20.56 65.28 -27.92
N LEU A 466 -20.96 64.95 -26.70
CA LEU A 466 -21.20 65.90 -25.62
C LEU A 466 -19.98 66.13 -24.70
N HIS A 467 -18.84 65.56 -25.04
CA HIS A 467 -17.58 65.68 -24.30
C HIS A 467 -17.70 65.27 -22.82
N ILE A 468 -18.55 64.23 -22.51
CA ILE A 468 -18.77 63.76 -21.18
C ILE A 468 -17.59 62.85 -20.74
N PRO A 469 -16.88 63.15 -19.62
CA PRO A 469 -15.77 62.34 -19.10
C PRO A 469 -16.23 60.91 -18.78
N SER A 470 -15.29 59.94 -18.78
CA SER A 470 -15.59 58.52 -18.58
C SER A 470 -16.12 58.20 -17.18
N ASP A 471 -15.75 58.98 -16.20
CA ASP A 471 -16.14 58.89 -14.78
C ASP A 471 -17.47 59.54 -14.42
N VAL A 472 -18.03 60.38 -15.34
CA VAL A 472 -19.31 61.08 -15.12
C VAL A 472 -20.46 60.23 -15.73
N ASP A 473 -21.50 59.94 -14.96
CA ASP A 473 -22.69 59.24 -15.45
C ASP A 473 -23.49 60.16 -16.42
N ILE A 474 -23.94 59.62 -17.56
CA ILE A 474 -24.67 60.39 -18.57
C ILE A 474 -26.04 60.86 -18.10
N TYR A 475 -26.71 60.09 -17.21
CA TYR A 475 -27.99 60.53 -16.63
C TYR A 475 -27.76 61.72 -15.70
N PHE A 476 -26.77 61.60 -14.85
CA PHE A 476 -26.38 62.70 -13.95
C PHE A 476 -25.98 63.97 -14.71
N PHE A 477 -25.23 63.79 -15.77
CA PHE A 477 -24.83 64.93 -16.62
C PHE A 477 -26.02 65.67 -17.23
N LEU A 478 -26.96 64.93 -17.84
CA LEU A 478 -28.14 65.54 -18.49
C LEU A 478 -29.17 66.13 -17.49
N GLN A 479 -29.29 65.55 -16.30
CA GLN A 479 -30.14 66.12 -15.22
C GLN A 479 -29.58 67.43 -14.70
N ASN A 480 -28.25 67.52 -14.52
CA ASN A 480 -27.63 68.73 -14.03
C ASN A 480 -27.49 69.86 -15.10
N LEU A 481 -27.62 69.54 -16.36
CA LEU A 481 -27.74 70.58 -17.39
C LEU A 481 -28.99 71.41 -17.29
N ASN A 482 -30.05 70.90 -16.61
CA ASN A 482 -31.32 71.60 -16.42
C ASN A 482 -31.32 72.45 -15.11
N SER A 483 -30.37 72.24 -14.21
CA SER A 483 -30.36 72.83 -12.86
C SER A 483 -29.41 74.04 -12.70
N LYS A 484 -28.86 74.51 -13.77
CA LYS A 484 -28.07 75.79 -13.85
C LYS A 484 -28.72 76.66 -14.92
#